data_b4869c49e24b62edbe43fe65dd95bc47
#
_entry.id   b4869c49e24b62edbe43fe65dd95bc47
#
_cell.length_a   1.000
_cell.length_b   1.000
_cell.length_c   1.000
_cell.angle_alpha   90.00
_cell.angle_beta   90.00
_cell.angle_gamma   90.00
#
_symmetry.space_group_name_H-M   'P 1'
#
loop_
_entity.id
_entity.type
_entity.pdbx_description
1 polymer ?
#
loop_
_entity_poly.entity_id
_entity_poly.type
_entity_poly.pdbx_seq_one_letter_code
_entity_poly.pdbx_strand_id
1 'polypeptide(L)'
;MRKCSQFESLKIIDVIEEEYSCELHAQDHFEIIYIHYGCGEHVFNEVTIPYEKGDLFLLAPGDRHYFTVKTVTRFTYIKFTSSYFETYDRSHKSFSREITPTSIMEIQWLKEDKITVSEPCRTILKNIFENIILYNSTINVLRSSIVYYHILSIFGIIKEYIENRNIELKKKTPTNAHIAAYIQENIANRDRISIHMIANNFNISPSYFSTYFKRNFEISYKEYIEKMQLQLIKRRLETGEIKLKEIADEFGFTDVSHLSKFFKRHEGINPSAYKNVGK
;
A
#
# COMPACT_ATOMS: atom_id res chain seq x y z
N MET A 1 16.99 5.82 -16.48
CA MET A 1 15.73 6.17 -15.79
C MET A 1 16.07 7.05 -14.60
N ARG A 2 15.46 8.22 -14.50
CA ARG A 2 15.72 9.15 -13.40
C ARG A 2 15.10 8.62 -12.12
N LYS A 3 15.83 8.64 -10.99
CA LYS A 3 15.33 8.32 -9.67
C LYS A 3 15.12 9.61 -8.90
N CYS A 4 13.91 9.88 -8.44
CA CYS A 4 13.61 11.04 -7.62
C CYS A 4 13.81 10.66 -6.15
N SER A 5 14.82 11.27 -5.53
CA SER A 5 15.14 11.03 -4.11
C SER A 5 14.68 12.19 -3.24
N GLN A 6 14.14 11.86 -2.04
CA GLN A 6 13.70 12.83 -1.06
C GLN A 6 14.47 12.65 0.25
N PHE A 7 15.04 13.74 0.74
CA PHE A 7 15.79 13.77 2.01
C PHE A 7 14.95 14.24 3.20
N GLU A 8 13.88 15.00 2.92
CA GLU A 8 12.97 15.52 3.96
C GLU A 8 11.94 14.44 4.32
N SER A 9 11.61 14.31 5.62
CA SER A 9 10.60 13.34 6.05
C SER A 9 9.20 13.65 5.55
N LEU A 10 8.88 14.93 5.26
CA LEU A 10 7.66 15.40 4.63
C LEU A 10 7.97 16.56 3.69
N LYS A 11 7.39 16.56 2.50
CA LYS A 11 7.40 17.66 1.53
C LYS A 11 6.03 17.80 0.87
N ILE A 12 5.54 19.02 0.78
CA ILE A 12 4.26 19.34 0.14
C ILE A 12 4.55 20.24 -1.05
N ILE A 13 4.03 19.90 -2.21
CA ILE A 13 4.17 20.64 -3.46
C ILE A 13 2.79 20.87 -4.02
N ASP A 14 2.44 22.13 -4.26
CA ASP A 14 1.22 22.55 -4.95
C ASP A 14 1.61 23.24 -6.25
N VAL A 15 1.16 22.73 -7.38
CA VAL A 15 1.60 23.19 -8.70
C VAL A 15 0.48 23.14 -9.72
N ILE A 16 0.51 24.09 -10.65
CA ILE A 16 -0.39 24.13 -11.81
C ILE A 16 0.47 23.81 -13.04
N GLU A 17 0.08 22.81 -13.81
CA GLU A 17 0.81 22.36 -15.00
C GLU A 17 -0.12 22.38 -16.22
N GLU A 18 0.39 22.95 -17.32
CA GLU A 18 -0.18 22.91 -18.67
C GLU A 18 0.30 21.69 -19.44
N GLU A 19 1.59 21.35 -19.25
CA GLU A 19 2.24 20.12 -19.70
C GLU A 19 2.99 19.50 -18.52
N TYR A 20 2.95 18.19 -18.39
CA TYR A 20 3.63 17.52 -17.28
C TYR A 20 5.15 17.56 -17.49
N SER A 21 5.85 18.19 -16.57
CA SER A 21 7.29 18.48 -16.70
C SER A 21 8.20 17.30 -16.36
N CYS A 22 7.67 16.21 -15.78
CA CYS A 22 8.44 15.04 -15.37
C CYS A 22 8.25 13.87 -16.32
N GLU A 23 9.36 13.39 -16.90
CA GLU A 23 9.38 12.11 -17.60
C GLU A 23 9.16 10.94 -16.64
N LEU A 24 8.93 9.73 -17.20
CA LEU A 24 8.81 8.49 -16.43
C LEU A 24 9.96 8.34 -15.44
N HIS A 25 9.63 8.32 -14.16
CA HIS A 25 10.59 8.21 -13.06
C HIS A 25 10.13 7.21 -12.00
N ALA A 26 11.09 6.72 -11.22
CA ALA A 26 10.85 5.98 -10.00
C ALA A 26 11.23 6.84 -8.79
N GLN A 27 10.57 6.61 -7.66
CA GLN A 27 10.82 7.35 -6.42
C GLN A 27 11.23 6.44 -5.28
N ASP A 28 11.83 7.01 -4.23
CA ASP A 28 12.26 6.31 -3.01
C ASP A 28 11.43 6.68 -1.76
N HIS A 29 10.33 7.37 -1.96
CA HIS A 29 9.42 7.89 -0.94
C HIS A 29 7.98 7.55 -1.28
N PHE A 30 7.09 7.71 -0.30
CA PHE A 30 5.64 7.62 -0.49
C PHE A 30 5.10 8.95 -1.01
N GLU A 31 4.07 8.89 -1.85
CA GLU A 31 3.47 10.07 -2.43
C GLU A 31 1.95 9.94 -2.52
N ILE A 32 1.23 10.93 -2.00
CA ILE A 32 -0.21 11.10 -2.21
C ILE A 32 -0.39 12.25 -3.21
N ILE A 33 -1.13 12.02 -4.29
CA ILE A 33 -1.38 13.00 -5.34
C ILE A 33 -2.87 13.30 -5.40
N TYR A 34 -3.24 14.57 -5.28
CA TYR A 34 -4.62 15.03 -5.39
C TYR A 34 -4.82 15.97 -6.56
N ILE A 35 -5.91 15.79 -7.29
CA ILE A 35 -6.28 16.60 -8.45
C ILE A 35 -7.34 17.63 -8.05
N HIS A 36 -6.96 18.90 -7.96
CA HIS A 36 -7.91 19.99 -7.63
C HIS A 36 -8.84 20.33 -8.78
N TYR A 37 -8.30 20.38 -9.99
CA TYR A 37 -9.00 20.57 -11.26
C TYR A 37 -8.11 20.11 -12.41
N GLY A 38 -8.71 20.01 -13.62
CA GLY A 38 -8.05 19.52 -14.81
C GLY A 38 -8.35 18.04 -15.07
N CYS A 39 -7.86 17.54 -16.20
CA CYS A 39 -7.98 16.15 -16.60
C CYS A 39 -6.82 15.72 -17.49
N GLY A 40 -6.59 14.42 -17.55
CA GLY A 40 -5.54 13.81 -18.35
C GLY A 40 -5.43 12.31 -18.07
N GLU A 41 -4.23 11.77 -18.16
CA GLU A 41 -3.94 10.37 -17.92
C GLU A 41 -2.76 10.23 -16.95
N HIS A 42 -2.91 9.34 -15.98
CA HIS A 42 -1.85 8.89 -15.10
C HIS A 42 -1.36 7.53 -15.58
N VAL A 43 -0.11 7.42 -15.96
CA VAL A 43 0.51 6.15 -16.32
C VAL A 43 1.27 5.64 -15.10
N PHE A 44 0.84 4.50 -14.59
CA PHE A 44 1.38 3.85 -13.41
C PHE A 44 1.78 2.41 -13.76
N ASN A 45 3.06 2.07 -13.65
CA ASN A 45 3.58 0.71 -13.92
C ASN A 45 2.98 0.09 -15.21
N GLU A 46 2.95 0.88 -16.31
CA GLU A 46 2.40 0.50 -17.63
C GLU A 46 0.86 0.49 -17.74
N VAL A 47 0.13 0.77 -16.64
CA VAL A 47 -1.33 0.94 -16.66
C VAL A 47 -1.67 2.41 -16.84
N THR A 48 -2.56 2.73 -17.79
CA THR A 48 -3.04 4.10 -18.03
C THR A 48 -4.39 4.31 -17.36
N ILE A 49 -4.47 5.29 -16.47
CA ILE A 49 -5.66 5.61 -15.67
C ILE A 49 -6.09 7.04 -16.01
N PRO A 50 -7.27 7.27 -16.56
CA PRO A 50 -7.77 8.63 -16.78
C PRO A 50 -8.05 9.30 -15.42
N TYR A 51 -7.63 10.57 -15.30
CA TYR A 51 -7.89 11.35 -14.08
C TYR A 51 -8.74 12.57 -14.37
N GLU A 52 -9.44 12.99 -13.32
CA GLU A 52 -10.25 14.20 -13.30
C GLU A 52 -10.24 14.86 -11.90
N LYS A 53 -10.91 16.00 -11.79
CA LYS A 53 -11.06 16.73 -10.54
C LYS A 53 -11.57 15.85 -9.39
N GLY A 54 -10.86 15.88 -8.27
CA GLY A 54 -11.19 15.15 -7.03
C GLY A 54 -10.57 13.77 -6.92
N ASP A 55 -9.88 13.29 -7.95
CA ASP A 55 -9.18 12.01 -7.92
C ASP A 55 -7.94 12.07 -7.01
N LEU A 56 -7.66 10.95 -6.38
CA LEU A 56 -6.54 10.72 -5.48
C LEU A 56 -5.74 9.51 -5.95
N PHE A 57 -4.41 9.63 -5.99
CA PHE A 57 -3.49 8.55 -6.32
C PHE A 57 -2.49 8.33 -5.19
N LEU A 58 -2.09 7.08 -5.01
CA LEU A 58 -1.11 6.65 -4.01
C LEU A 58 0.08 6.00 -4.70
N LEU A 59 1.28 6.36 -4.29
CA LEU A 59 2.53 5.81 -4.81
C LEU A 59 3.44 5.41 -3.66
N ALA A 60 4.10 4.27 -3.79
CA ALA A 60 5.07 3.75 -2.84
C ALA A 60 6.50 3.76 -3.42
N PRO A 61 7.54 3.61 -2.60
CA PRO A 61 8.90 3.47 -3.08
C PRO A 61 9.05 2.37 -4.13
N GLY A 62 9.67 2.69 -5.25
CA GLY A 62 9.88 1.79 -6.39
C GLY A 62 8.80 1.86 -7.47
N ASP A 63 7.65 2.47 -7.21
CA ASP A 63 6.61 2.68 -8.22
C ASP A 63 7.10 3.62 -9.32
N ARG A 64 6.64 3.38 -10.55
CA ARG A 64 6.99 4.18 -11.74
C ARG A 64 5.74 4.86 -12.26
N HIS A 65 5.82 6.15 -12.46
CA HIS A 65 4.67 6.88 -12.97
C HIS A 65 5.06 8.13 -13.76
N TYR A 66 4.10 8.63 -14.55
CA TYR A 66 4.06 9.97 -15.12
C TYR A 66 2.62 10.37 -15.44
N PHE A 67 2.40 11.66 -15.68
CA PHE A 67 1.10 12.17 -16.10
C PHE A 67 1.16 12.68 -17.53
N THR A 68 0.05 12.55 -18.26
CA THR A 68 -0.22 13.30 -19.48
C THR A 68 -1.33 14.29 -19.20
N VAL A 69 -1.05 15.56 -19.32
CA VAL A 69 -2.02 16.65 -19.06
C VAL A 69 -2.80 16.95 -20.32
N LYS A 70 -4.13 16.83 -20.28
CA LYS A 70 -5.04 17.19 -21.40
C LYS A 70 -5.60 18.60 -21.25
N THR A 71 -5.82 19.02 -20.02
CA THR A 71 -6.22 20.39 -19.68
C THR A 71 -5.38 20.86 -18.51
N VAL A 72 -5.20 22.17 -18.38
CA VAL A 72 -4.46 22.76 -17.24
C VAL A 72 -4.90 22.11 -15.94
N THR A 73 -3.98 21.50 -15.23
CA THR A 73 -4.25 20.71 -14.04
C THR A 73 -3.51 21.27 -12.83
N ARG A 74 -4.21 21.40 -11.69
CA ARG A 74 -3.57 21.69 -10.40
C ARG A 74 -3.43 20.42 -9.62
N PHE A 75 -2.17 20.10 -9.31
CA PHE A 75 -1.76 18.96 -8.50
C PHE A 75 -1.30 19.41 -7.12
N THR A 76 -1.68 18.65 -6.09
CA THR A 76 -0.96 18.69 -4.82
C THR A 76 -0.33 17.34 -4.54
N TYR A 77 0.97 17.37 -4.30
CA TYR A 77 1.78 16.21 -3.92
C TYR A 77 2.12 16.29 -2.43
N ILE A 78 1.79 15.26 -1.67
CA ILE A 78 2.26 15.05 -0.31
C ILE A 78 3.26 13.90 -0.34
N LYS A 79 4.55 14.23 -0.25
CA LYS A 79 5.67 13.29 -0.29
C LYS A 79 6.18 13.05 1.11
N PHE A 80 6.32 11.79 1.52
CA PHE A 80 6.80 11.48 2.87
C PHE A 80 7.61 10.17 2.89
N THR A 81 8.48 10.06 3.90
CA THR A 81 9.23 8.83 4.22
C THR A 81 8.54 8.07 5.36
N SER A 82 8.87 6.80 5.54
CA SER A 82 8.35 6.00 6.68
C SER A 82 8.63 6.68 8.03
N SER A 83 9.78 7.35 8.17
CA SER A 83 10.18 8.04 9.40
C SER A 83 9.26 9.21 9.79
N TYR A 84 8.48 9.76 8.87
CA TYR A 84 7.54 10.85 9.18
C TYR A 84 6.52 10.43 10.24
N PHE A 85 5.91 9.26 10.07
CA PHE A 85 4.93 8.77 11.04
C PHE A 85 5.57 8.22 12.31
N GLU A 86 6.75 7.59 12.25
CA GLU A 86 7.47 7.09 13.40
C GLU A 86 7.82 8.18 14.41
N THR A 87 8.11 9.38 13.93
CA THR A 87 8.45 10.54 14.78
C THR A 87 7.26 10.98 15.63
N TYR A 88 6.04 10.90 15.11
CA TYR A 88 4.80 11.26 15.80
C TYR A 88 4.20 10.10 16.62
N ASP A 89 4.36 8.85 16.18
CA ASP A 89 3.75 7.67 16.80
C ASP A 89 4.34 7.34 18.18
N ARG A 90 5.57 7.77 18.45
CA ARG A 90 6.18 7.69 19.78
C ARG A 90 5.41 8.49 20.86
N SER A 91 4.62 9.48 20.45
CA SER A 91 3.84 10.35 21.33
C SER A 91 2.36 9.98 21.40
N HIS A 92 1.81 9.31 20.38
CA HIS A 92 0.38 9.03 20.25
C HIS A 92 0.15 7.65 19.61
N LYS A 93 -0.29 6.68 20.40
CA LYS A 93 -0.75 5.36 19.92
C LYS A 93 -2.10 5.49 19.20
N SER A 94 -2.14 6.14 18.03
CA SER A 94 -3.38 6.55 17.35
C SER A 94 -3.90 5.56 16.32
N PHE A 95 -3.11 4.57 15.88
CA PHE A 95 -3.57 3.55 14.96
C PHE A 95 -3.58 2.16 15.62
N SER A 96 -4.62 1.38 15.32
CA SER A 96 -4.62 -0.05 15.62
C SER A 96 -3.42 -0.69 14.89
N ARG A 97 -2.75 -1.64 15.52
CA ARG A 97 -1.55 -2.32 14.97
C ARG A 97 -1.77 -2.99 13.59
N GLU A 98 -3.00 -3.03 13.08
CA GLU A 98 -3.36 -3.78 11.89
C GLU A 98 -3.25 -3.00 10.57
N ILE A 99 -3.47 -1.68 10.55
CA ILE A 99 -3.42 -0.88 9.31
C ILE A 99 -2.72 0.46 9.59
N THR A 100 -1.51 0.61 9.10
CA THR A 100 -0.72 1.85 9.20
C THR A 100 -0.85 2.66 7.91
N PRO A 101 -0.59 4.00 7.93
CA PRO A 101 -0.52 4.81 6.73
C PRO A 101 0.38 4.20 5.64
N THR A 102 1.56 3.73 5.99
CA THR A 102 2.51 3.12 5.05
C THR A 102 1.98 1.80 4.47
N SER A 103 1.28 0.97 5.27
CA SER A 103 0.69 -0.27 4.75
C SER A 103 -0.46 -0.01 3.77
N ILE A 104 -1.24 1.06 3.95
CA ILE A 104 -2.25 1.49 2.98
C ILE A 104 -1.59 1.87 1.65
N MET A 105 -0.48 2.60 1.68
CA MET A 105 0.27 3.03 0.49
C MET A 105 0.85 1.86 -0.31
N GLU A 106 1.04 0.70 0.29
CA GLU A 106 1.58 -0.51 -0.34
C GLU A 106 0.49 -1.41 -0.95
N ILE A 107 -0.80 -1.11 -0.74
CA ILE A 107 -1.90 -1.90 -1.29
C ILE A 107 -1.95 -1.75 -2.81
N GLN A 108 -1.60 -2.81 -3.53
CA GLN A 108 -1.41 -2.78 -4.98
C GLN A 108 -2.66 -2.33 -5.75
N TRP A 109 -3.84 -2.86 -5.43
CA TRP A 109 -5.06 -2.53 -6.15
C TRP A 109 -5.53 -1.07 -5.95
N LEU A 110 -5.15 -0.41 -4.84
CA LEU A 110 -5.39 1.03 -4.65
C LEU A 110 -4.55 1.90 -5.58
N LYS A 111 -3.43 1.39 -6.05
CA LYS A 111 -2.49 2.08 -6.94
C LYS A 111 -2.79 1.85 -8.42
N GLU A 112 -3.43 0.73 -8.75
CA GLU A 112 -3.81 0.35 -10.12
C GLU A 112 -5.12 1.02 -10.59
N ASP A 113 -5.74 1.82 -9.73
CA ASP A 113 -6.95 2.59 -10.01
C ASP A 113 -6.88 3.95 -9.31
N LYS A 114 -7.79 4.84 -9.62
CA LYS A 114 -7.96 6.10 -8.91
C LYS A 114 -8.87 5.92 -7.71
N ILE A 115 -8.58 6.62 -6.62
CA ILE A 115 -9.46 6.67 -5.46
C ILE A 115 -10.44 7.83 -5.66
N THR A 116 -11.70 7.50 -5.92
CA THR A 116 -12.79 8.47 -6.07
C THR A 116 -13.78 8.29 -4.93
N VAL A 117 -13.87 9.28 -4.06
CA VAL A 117 -14.77 9.25 -2.91
C VAL A 117 -16.07 10.02 -3.18
N SER A 118 -17.18 9.56 -2.58
CA SER A 118 -18.48 10.25 -2.63
C SER A 118 -18.58 11.33 -1.56
N GLU A 119 -19.65 12.15 -1.63
CA GLU A 119 -19.98 13.05 -0.53
C GLU A 119 -20.39 12.26 0.74
N PRO A 120 -20.09 12.75 1.94
CA PRO A 120 -19.42 14.05 2.24
C PRO A 120 -17.87 14.00 2.15
N CYS A 121 -17.28 12.82 1.99
CA CYS A 121 -15.81 12.62 2.03
C CYS A 121 -15.09 13.41 0.92
N ARG A 122 -15.72 13.59 -0.26
CA ARG A 122 -15.15 14.40 -1.35
C ARG A 122 -14.93 15.86 -0.92
N THR A 123 -15.92 16.48 -0.31
CA THR A 123 -15.81 17.85 0.20
C THR A 123 -14.80 17.95 1.34
N ILE A 124 -14.81 17.01 2.26
CA ILE A 124 -13.84 16.94 3.38
C ILE A 124 -12.42 16.81 2.84
N LEU A 125 -12.18 15.88 1.91
CA LEU A 125 -10.87 15.65 1.30
C LEU A 125 -10.34 16.93 0.62
N LYS A 126 -11.17 17.60 -0.19
CA LYS A 126 -10.81 18.89 -0.80
C LYS A 126 -10.36 19.92 0.25
N ASN A 127 -11.15 20.09 1.31
CA ASN A 127 -10.84 21.06 2.36
C ASN A 127 -9.56 20.71 3.14
N ILE A 128 -9.30 19.42 3.36
CA ILE A 128 -8.06 18.95 3.96
C ILE A 128 -6.85 19.39 3.13
N PHE A 129 -6.87 19.16 1.80
CA PHE A 129 -5.77 19.57 0.92
C PHE A 129 -5.58 21.09 0.89
N GLU A 130 -6.67 21.87 0.78
CA GLU A 130 -6.57 23.33 0.81
C GLU A 130 -6.01 23.84 2.16
N ASN A 131 -6.37 23.25 3.28
CA ASN A 131 -5.80 23.57 4.59
C ASN A 131 -4.31 23.23 4.67
N ILE A 132 -3.89 22.07 4.17
CA ILE A 132 -2.48 21.67 4.14
C ILE A 132 -1.66 22.67 3.30
N ILE A 133 -2.17 23.08 2.14
CA ILE A 133 -1.51 24.07 1.26
C ILE A 133 -1.38 25.42 1.97
N LEU A 134 -2.45 25.89 2.63
CA LEU A 134 -2.43 27.13 3.39
C LEU A 134 -1.36 27.11 4.49
N TYR A 135 -1.24 26.01 5.23
CA TYR A 135 -0.19 25.84 6.24
C TYR A 135 1.20 25.78 5.63
N ASN A 136 1.38 25.10 4.48
CA ASN A 136 2.67 25.00 3.81
C ASN A 136 3.24 26.35 3.37
N SER A 137 2.37 27.32 3.07
CA SER A 137 2.78 28.67 2.67
C SER A 137 3.31 29.53 3.81
N THR A 138 3.01 29.19 5.07
CA THR A 138 3.20 30.08 6.23
C THR A 138 4.05 29.48 7.35
N ILE A 139 4.14 28.16 7.47
CA ILE A 139 4.72 27.48 8.65
C ILE A 139 5.57 26.27 8.19
N ASN A 140 6.54 25.89 9.03
CA ASN A 140 7.28 24.64 8.84
C ASN A 140 6.37 23.44 9.08
N VAL A 141 5.92 22.81 8.00
CA VAL A 141 4.96 21.69 7.97
C VAL A 141 5.49 20.44 8.69
N LEU A 142 6.81 20.24 8.76
CA LEU A 142 7.44 19.06 9.36
C LEU A 142 7.10 18.87 10.84
N ARG A 143 6.80 19.96 11.56
CA ARG A 143 6.50 19.94 13.00
C ARG A 143 5.05 20.32 13.31
N SER A 144 4.22 20.50 12.30
CA SER A 144 2.83 20.91 12.47
C SER A 144 1.94 19.73 12.82
N SER A 145 1.43 19.68 14.06
CA SER A 145 0.42 18.69 14.46
C SER A 145 -0.85 18.80 13.63
N ILE A 146 -1.22 20.00 13.18
CA ILE A 146 -2.40 20.22 12.33
C ILE A 146 -2.21 19.52 10.99
N VAL A 147 -1.07 19.72 10.32
CA VAL A 147 -0.76 19.03 9.05
C VAL A 147 -0.71 17.52 9.25
N TYR A 148 -0.11 17.05 10.34
CA TYR A 148 -0.07 15.64 10.69
C TYR A 148 -1.47 15.04 10.80
N TYR A 149 -2.39 15.65 11.56
CA TYR A 149 -3.76 15.15 11.70
C TYR A 149 -4.57 15.28 10.40
N HIS A 150 -4.31 16.27 9.56
CA HIS A 150 -4.91 16.36 8.24
C HIS A 150 -4.47 15.18 7.34
N ILE A 151 -3.18 14.84 7.34
CA ILE A 151 -2.67 13.69 6.60
C ILE A 151 -3.28 12.38 7.15
N LEU A 152 -3.39 12.22 8.47
CA LEU A 152 -4.08 11.09 9.08
C LEU A 152 -5.56 11.02 8.67
N SER A 153 -6.23 12.16 8.55
CA SER A 153 -7.63 12.21 8.09
C SER A 153 -7.78 11.76 6.64
N ILE A 154 -6.80 12.03 5.76
CA ILE A 154 -6.77 11.48 4.40
C ILE A 154 -6.74 9.95 4.48
N PHE A 155 -5.86 9.37 5.31
CA PHE A 155 -5.80 7.92 5.52
C PHE A 155 -7.08 7.35 6.14
N GLY A 156 -7.76 8.10 7.02
CA GLY A 156 -9.07 7.74 7.54
C GLY A 156 -10.11 7.60 6.41
N ILE A 157 -10.18 8.57 5.50
CA ILE A 157 -11.07 8.54 4.34
C ILE A 157 -10.72 7.36 3.41
N ILE A 158 -9.44 7.11 3.15
CA ILE A 158 -9.00 5.98 2.34
C ILE A 158 -9.39 4.65 3.00
N LYS A 159 -9.24 4.54 4.33
CA LYS A 159 -9.65 3.35 5.07
C LYS A 159 -11.14 3.09 4.95
N GLU A 160 -11.98 4.10 5.11
CA GLU A 160 -13.43 3.99 4.89
C GLU A 160 -13.75 3.60 3.44
N TYR A 161 -13.04 4.15 2.47
CA TYR A 161 -13.18 3.77 1.06
C TYR A 161 -12.85 2.28 0.83
N ILE A 162 -11.78 1.77 1.46
CA ILE A 162 -11.41 0.34 1.42
C ILE A 162 -12.52 -0.51 2.05
N GLU A 163 -12.99 -0.15 3.23
CA GLU A 163 -14.03 -0.87 3.98
C GLU A 163 -15.35 -0.92 3.20
N ASN A 164 -15.78 0.20 2.64
CA ASN A 164 -16.99 0.29 1.82
C ASN A 164 -16.86 -0.52 0.53
N ARG A 165 -15.71 -0.46 -0.14
CA ARG A 165 -15.45 -1.26 -1.35
C ARG A 165 -15.40 -2.75 -1.04
N ASN A 166 -14.84 -3.16 0.08
CA ASN A 166 -14.88 -4.54 0.54
C ASN A 166 -16.31 -5.04 0.85
N ILE A 167 -17.18 -4.18 1.36
CA ILE A 167 -18.60 -4.49 1.57
C ILE A 167 -19.34 -4.64 0.23
N GLU A 168 -19.07 -3.75 -0.74
CA GLU A 168 -19.64 -3.85 -2.09
C GLU A 168 -19.11 -5.07 -2.84
N LEU A 169 -17.84 -5.42 -2.63
CA LEU A 169 -17.18 -6.57 -3.27
C LEU A 169 -17.71 -7.90 -2.74
N LYS A 170 -18.11 -7.97 -1.47
CA LYS A 170 -18.84 -9.13 -0.95
C LYS A 170 -20.18 -9.38 -1.68
N LYS A 171 -20.69 -8.37 -2.38
CA LYS A 171 -21.93 -8.45 -3.21
C LYS A 171 -21.67 -8.70 -4.70
N LYS A 172 -20.42 -8.57 -5.19
CA LYS A 172 -20.03 -8.81 -6.59
C LYS A 172 -19.10 -10.01 -6.68
N THR A 173 -19.05 -10.63 -7.87
CA THR A 173 -18.09 -11.71 -8.15
C THR A 173 -16.67 -11.22 -7.85
N PRO A 174 -15.89 -11.94 -7.03
CA PRO A 174 -14.56 -11.47 -6.63
C PRO A 174 -13.63 -11.40 -7.84
N THR A 175 -12.86 -10.33 -7.93
CA THR A 175 -11.76 -10.26 -8.90
C THR A 175 -10.49 -10.86 -8.29
N ASN A 176 -9.55 -11.27 -9.13
CA ASN A 176 -8.27 -11.82 -8.68
C ASN A 176 -7.50 -10.86 -7.79
N ALA A 177 -7.57 -9.55 -8.08
CA ALA A 177 -6.95 -8.51 -7.28
C ALA A 177 -7.48 -8.47 -5.83
N HIS A 178 -8.79 -8.66 -5.64
CA HIS A 178 -9.41 -8.66 -4.30
C HIS A 178 -8.99 -9.88 -3.47
N ILE A 179 -8.89 -11.05 -4.11
CA ILE A 179 -8.43 -12.26 -3.44
C ILE A 179 -6.95 -12.10 -3.05
N ALA A 180 -6.12 -11.56 -3.96
CA ALA A 180 -4.70 -11.31 -3.69
C ALA A 180 -4.50 -10.32 -2.54
N ALA A 181 -5.22 -9.20 -2.53
CA ALA A 181 -5.17 -8.20 -1.45
C ALA A 181 -5.58 -8.80 -0.11
N TYR A 182 -6.71 -9.53 -0.06
CA TYR A 182 -7.14 -10.20 1.17
C TYR A 182 -6.10 -11.17 1.71
N ILE A 183 -5.47 -11.96 0.83
CA ILE A 183 -4.40 -12.88 1.22
C ILE A 183 -3.22 -12.10 1.79
N GLN A 184 -2.80 -11.03 1.12
CA GLN A 184 -1.67 -10.20 1.53
C GLN A 184 -1.89 -9.58 2.92
N GLU A 185 -3.08 -9.05 3.17
CA GLU A 185 -3.45 -8.44 4.46
C GLU A 185 -3.52 -9.46 5.59
N ASN A 186 -3.84 -10.72 5.29
CA ASN A 186 -4.07 -11.75 6.29
C ASN A 186 -3.02 -12.86 6.29
N ILE A 187 -1.91 -12.71 5.60
CA ILE A 187 -0.91 -13.76 5.36
C ILE A 187 -0.30 -14.35 6.65
N ALA A 188 -0.22 -13.56 7.71
CA ALA A 188 0.24 -13.99 9.04
C ALA A 188 -0.84 -14.74 9.84
N ASN A 189 -2.11 -14.66 9.44
CA ASN A 189 -3.22 -15.30 10.15
C ASN A 189 -3.68 -16.55 9.39
N ARG A 190 -3.23 -17.73 9.82
CA ARG A 190 -3.54 -19.02 9.17
C ARG A 190 -5.04 -19.32 9.06
N ASP A 191 -5.82 -18.94 10.04
CA ASP A 191 -7.26 -19.21 10.05
C ASP A 191 -7.94 -18.39 8.95
N ARG A 192 -7.59 -17.10 8.83
CA ARG A 192 -8.14 -16.20 7.82
C ARG A 192 -7.75 -16.57 6.40
N ILE A 193 -6.56 -17.12 6.18
CA ILE A 193 -6.09 -17.59 4.88
C ILE A 193 -6.38 -19.08 4.63
N SER A 194 -7.18 -19.74 5.46
CA SER A 194 -7.65 -21.10 5.14
C SER A 194 -8.56 -21.06 3.90
N ILE A 195 -8.51 -22.12 3.08
CA ILE A 195 -9.34 -22.22 1.85
C ILE A 195 -10.82 -22.01 2.18
N HIS A 196 -11.27 -22.55 3.31
CA HIS A 196 -12.67 -22.41 3.74
C HIS A 196 -13.05 -20.96 4.03
N MET A 197 -12.20 -20.25 4.76
CA MET A 197 -12.45 -18.83 5.14
C MET A 197 -12.40 -17.91 3.92
N ILE A 198 -11.40 -18.08 3.04
CA ILE A 198 -11.31 -17.27 1.82
C ILE A 198 -12.48 -17.57 0.89
N ALA A 199 -12.76 -18.82 0.64
CA ALA A 199 -13.86 -19.22 -0.22
C ALA A 199 -15.20 -18.63 0.26
N ASN A 200 -15.48 -18.71 1.57
CA ASN A 200 -16.67 -18.12 2.16
C ASN A 200 -16.66 -16.58 2.05
N ASN A 201 -15.50 -15.94 2.29
CA ASN A 201 -15.39 -14.49 2.22
C ASN A 201 -15.69 -13.94 0.81
N PHE A 202 -15.36 -14.72 -0.22
CA PHE A 202 -15.56 -14.34 -1.62
C PHE A 202 -16.74 -15.05 -2.30
N ASN A 203 -17.61 -15.72 -1.55
CA ASN A 203 -18.76 -16.47 -2.08
C ASN A 203 -18.40 -17.51 -3.16
N ILE A 204 -17.24 -18.13 -3.03
CA ILE A 204 -16.78 -19.25 -3.86
C ILE A 204 -17.00 -20.54 -3.06
N SER A 205 -17.48 -21.60 -3.67
CA SER A 205 -17.55 -22.86 -2.94
C SER A 205 -16.14 -23.36 -2.55
N PRO A 206 -15.91 -23.81 -1.30
CA PRO A 206 -14.59 -24.30 -0.88
C PRO A 206 -14.03 -25.42 -1.77
N SER A 207 -14.88 -26.30 -2.27
CA SER A 207 -14.51 -27.38 -3.19
C SER A 207 -14.03 -26.88 -4.56
N TYR A 208 -14.55 -25.74 -5.02
CA TYR A 208 -14.19 -25.14 -6.30
C TYR A 208 -13.02 -24.14 -6.18
N PHE A 209 -12.75 -23.61 -4.99
CA PHE A 209 -11.77 -22.54 -4.78
C PHE A 209 -10.37 -22.87 -5.31
N SER A 210 -9.87 -24.07 -5.06
CA SER A 210 -8.54 -24.49 -5.54
C SER A 210 -8.44 -24.49 -7.06
N THR A 211 -9.49 -24.93 -7.76
CA THR A 211 -9.58 -24.91 -9.22
C THR A 211 -9.70 -23.50 -9.75
N TYR A 212 -10.56 -22.69 -9.11
CA TYR A 212 -10.72 -21.26 -9.40
C TYR A 212 -9.39 -20.53 -9.27
N PHE A 213 -8.70 -20.70 -8.14
CA PHE A 213 -7.45 -20.03 -7.86
C PHE A 213 -6.36 -20.39 -8.87
N LYS A 214 -6.14 -21.69 -9.13
CA LYS A 214 -5.15 -22.16 -10.10
C LYS A 214 -5.43 -21.62 -11.51
N ARG A 215 -6.70 -21.56 -11.91
CA ARG A 215 -7.12 -21.04 -13.23
C ARG A 215 -6.82 -19.53 -13.36
N ASN A 216 -7.01 -18.76 -12.30
CA ASN A 216 -6.94 -17.29 -12.34
C ASN A 216 -5.56 -16.72 -11.95
N PHE A 217 -4.76 -17.49 -11.19
CA PHE A 217 -3.43 -17.07 -10.72
C PHE A 217 -2.31 -17.89 -11.36
N GLU A 218 -2.62 -18.86 -12.22
CA GLU A 218 -1.68 -19.74 -12.92
C GLU A 218 -0.81 -20.63 -12.02
N ILE A 219 -0.89 -20.48 -10.71
CA ILE A 219 -0.22 -21.28 -9.69
C ILE A 219 -1.23 -21.79 -8.66
N SER A 220 -0.87 -22.85 -7.92
CA SER A 220 -1.74 -23.36 -6.87
C SER A 220 -1.84 -22.37 -5.70
N TYR A 221 -2.97 -22.38 -4.99
CA TYR A 221 -3.16 -21.56 -3.79
C TYR A 221 -2.05 -21.78 -2.75
N LYS A 222 -1.69 -23.02 -2.50
CA LYS A 222 -0.62 -23.39 -1.58
C LYS A 222 0.71 -22.76 -2.00
N GLU A 223 1.07 -22.88 -3.26
CA GLU A 223 2.31 -22.31 -3.80
C GLU A 223 2.35 -20.78 -3.70
N TYR A 224 1.22 -20.14 -3.95
CA TYR A 224 1.08 -18.70 -3.80
C TYR A 224 1.34 -18.24 -2.36
N ILE A 225 0.71 -18.91 -1.37
CA ILE A 225 0.93 -18.62 0.05
C ILE A 225 2.40 -18.87 0.45
N GLU A 226 2.97 -20.00 0.04
CA GLU A 226 4.37 -20.33 0.35
C GLU A 226 5.34 -19.26 -0.22
N LYS A 227 5.12 -18.80 -1.45
CA LYS A 227 5.94 -17.72 -2.05
C LYS A 227 5.82 -16.40 -1.29
N MET A 228 4.60 -16.00 -0.92
CA MET A 228 4.38 -14.78 -0.15
C MET A 228 5.02 -14.84 1.24
N GLN A 229 4.78 -15.92 1.97
CA GLN A 229 5.38 -16.12 3.29
C GLN A 229 6.91 -16.10 3.21
N LEU A 230 7.49 -16.76 2.22
CA LEU A 230 8.93 -16.77 2.01
C LEU A 230 9.50 -15.35 1.83
N GLN A 231 8.87 -14.53 1.00
CA GLN A 231 9.29 -13.13 0.79
C GLN A 231 9.24 -12.31 2.08
N LEU A 232 8.19 -12.46 2.87
CA LEU A 232 8.05 -11.74 4.14
C LEU A 232 9.07 -12.23 5.18
N ILE A 233 9.29 -13.54 5.27
CA ILE A 233 10.32 -14.12 6.14
C ILE A 233 11.71 -13.61 5.77
N LYS A 234 12.04 -13.53 4.47
CA LYS A 234 13.31 -12.94 3.99
C LYS A 234 13.48 -11.52 4.48
N ARG A 235 12.45 -10.66 4.30
CA ARG A 235 12.47 -9.29 4.80
C ARG A 235 12.70 -9.22 6.32
N ARG A 236 12.04 -10.10 7.12
CA ARG A 236 12.25 -10.16 8.57
C ARG A 236 13.67 -10.59 8.94
N LEU A 237 14.26 -11.50 8.19
CA LEU A 237 15.65 -11.92 8.40
C LEU A 237 16.65 -10.80 8.06
N GLU A 238 16.40 -10.03 7.01
CA GLU A 238 17.25 -8.93 6.55
C GLU A 238 17.29 -7.76 7.56
N THR A 239 16.20 -7.47 8.27
CA THR A 239 16.19 -6.43 9.33
C THR A 239 17.11 -6.81 10.50
N GLY A 240 17.38 -8.09 10.70
CA GLY A 240 18.31 -8.56 11.72
C GLY A 240 17.85 -8.45 13.18
N GLU A 241 16.76 -7.75 13.45
CA GLU A 241 16.27 -7.41 14.80
C GLU A 241 15.42 -8.52 15.43
N ILE A 242 14.79 -9.37 14.61
CA ILE A 242 13.80 -10.35 15.04
C ILE A 242 14.44 -11.72 15.22
N LYS A 243 14.06 -12.42 16.28
CA LYS A 243 14.54 -13.80 16.54
C LYS A 243 13.78 -14.80 15.67
N LEU A 244 14.43 -15.89 15.27
CA LEU A 244 13.81 -16.95 14.47
C LEU A 244 12.55 -17.54 15.12
N LYS A 245 12.47 -17.56 16.45
CA LYS A 245 11.28 -18.00 17.18
C LYS A 245 10.10 -17.06 16.94
N GLU A 246 10.34 -15.76 17.01
CA GLU A 246 9.30 -14.74 16.77
C GLU A 246 8.79 -14.78 15.33
N ILE A 247 9.69 -15.01 14.35
CA ILE A 247 9.32 -15.22 12.95
C ILE A 247 8.46 -16.50 12.81
N ALA A 248 8.85 -17.60 13.48
CA ALA A 248 8.10 -18.84 13.46
C ALA A 248 6.68 -18.64 14.01
N ASP A 249 6.55 -17.94 15.14
CA ASP A 249 5.28 -17.62 15.77
C ASP A 249 4.42 -16.67 14.88
N GLU A 250 5.05 -15.63 14.29
CA GLU A 250 4.37 -14.66 13.39
C GLU A 250 3.71 -15.34 12.19
N PHE A 251 4.41 -16.29 11.54
CA PHE A 251 3.90 -17.00 10.36
C PHE A 251 3.22 -18.34 10.68
N GLY A 252 2.98 -18.61 11.96
CA GLY A 252 2.23 -19.79 12.43
C GLY A 252 2.96 -21.12 12.18
N PHE A 253 4.31 -21.14 12.18
CA PHE A 253 5.08 -22.39 12.22
C PHE A 253 5.04 -22.97 13.63
N THR A 254 5.00 -24.29 13.71
CA THR A 254 4.93 -25.02 15.00
C THR A 254 6.15 -24.71 15.87
N ASP A 255 7.31 -24.56 15.24
CA ASP A 255 8.59 -24.29 15.88
C ASP A 255 9.63 -23.77 14.86
N VAL A 256 10.81 -23.39 15.38
CA VAL A 256 11.94 -22.91 14.56
C VAL A 256 12.44 -23.98 13.58
N SER A 257 12.33 -25.26 13.93
CA SER A 257 12.76 -26.37 13.06
C SER A 257 11.86 -26.49 11.84
N HIS A 258 10.55 -26.31 12.02
CA HIS A 258 9.57 -26.30 10.93
C HIS A 258 9.80 -25.10 10.00
N LEU A 259 10.00 -23.88 10.54
CA LEU A 259 10.40 -22.71 9.77
C LEU A 259 11.71 -22.97 8.99
N SER A 260 12.71 -23.55 9.63
CA SER A 260 14.02 -23.81 9.00
C SER A 260 13.91 -24.82 7.85
N LYS A 261 13.11 -25.88 8.01
CA LYS A 261 12.83 -26.85 6.94
C LYS A 261 12.10 -26.20 5.77
N PHE A 262 11.09 -25.37 6.06
CA PHE A 262 10.36 -24.61 5.03
C PHE A 262 11.31 -23.71 4.26
N PHE A 263 12.08 -22.86 4.95
CA PHE A 263 12.98 -21.90 4.34
C PHE A 263 14.08 -22.59 3.51
N LYS A 264 14.71 -23.64 4.05
CA LYS A 264 15.73 -24.41 3.33
C LYS A 264 15.19 -25.10 2.09
N ARG A 265 13.94 -25.57 2.11
CA ARG A 265 13.29 -26.18 0.93
C ARG A 265 13.17 -25.20 -0.24
N HIS A 266 12.96 -23.91 0.04
CA HIS A 266 12.74 -22.88 -0.98
C HIS A 266 14.00 -22.12 -1.38
N GLU A 267 14.93 -21.87 -0.42
CA GLU A 267 16.13 -21.05 -0.65
C GLU A 267 17.43 -21.87 -0.70
N GLY A 268 17.37 -23.17 -0.40
CA GLY A 268 18.54 -24.05 -0.40
C GLY A 268 19.44 -23.93 0.84
N ILE A 269 19.32 -22.85 1.63
CA ILE A 269 20.12 -22.55 2.81
C ILE A 269 19.24 -22.36 4.06
N ASN A 270 19.84 -22.47 5.24
CA ASN A 270 19.10 -22.23 6.49
C ASN A 270 18.86 -20.73 6.74
N PRO A 271 17.77 -20.35 7.44
CA PRO A 271 17.48 -18.95 7.78
C PRO A 271 18.63 -18.23 8.49
N SER A 272 19.34 -18.93 9.38
CA SER A 272 20.50 -18.37 10.09
C SER A 272 21.67 -18.04 9.16
N ALA A 273 21.89 -18.85 8.12
CA ALA A 273 22.91 -18.59 7.12
C ALA A 273 22.50 -17.40 6.22
N TYR A 274 21.22 -17.34 5.84
CA TYR A 274 20.68 -16.24 5.05
C TYR A 274 20.82 -14.87 5.75
N LYS A 275 20.56 -14.81 7.06
CA LYS A 275 20.73 -13.60 7.89
C LYS A 275 22.17 -13.05 7.88
N ASN A 276 23.16 -13.90 7.68
CA ASN A 276 24.58 -13.53 7.68
C ASN A 276 25.12 -13.12 6.29
N VAL A 277 24.40 -13.41 5.22
CA VAL A 277 24.78 -13.03 3.84
C VAL A 277 24.42 -11.56 3.54
N GLY A 278 23.50 -10.98 4.29
CA GLY A 278 23.05 -9.57 4.14
C GLY A 278 23.83 -8.55 4.99
N LYS A 279 24.88 -8.99 5.67
CA LYS A 279 25.84 -8.12 6.37
C LYS A 279 27.14 -8.11 5.61
#